data_fb81283da0d61df5de831aa632a05826
#
_entry.id   fb81283da0d61df5de831aa632a05826
#
_cell.length_a   1.000
_cell.length_b   1.000
_cell.length_c   1.000
_cell.angle_alpha   90.00
_cell.angle_beta   90.00
_cell.angle_gamma   90.00
#
_symmetry.space_group_name_H-M   'P 1'
#
loop_
_entity.id
_entity.type
_entity.pdbx_description
1 polymer ?
#
loop_
_entity_poly.entity_id
_entity_poly.type
_entity_poly.pdbx_seq_one_letter_code
_entity_poly.pdbx_strand_id
1 'polypeptide(L)'
;MESDPTYALDLNRDVVSLTADLVDVPSESFQEAPLADAVQAALTGHEHLRITRLGNTVIAQTDLGRAQRVVIGGHLDTVPAHDNLPHRRADDRIYGLGACDMKGGVAV
;
A
#
# COMPACT_ATOMS: atom_id res chain seq x y z
N MET A 1 12.92 -7.59 23.27
CA MET A 1 11.71 -7.63 22.41
C MET A 1 12.02 -6.94 21.09
N GLU A 2 11.92 -7.66 20.01
CA GLU A 2 12.20 -7.10 18.70
C GLU A 2 11.01 -6.27 18.24
N SER A 3 11.29 -5.09 17.68
CA SER A 3 10.27 -4.28 17.03
C SER A 3 9.90 -4.89 15.68
N ASP A 4 8.68 -4.66 15.21
CA ASP A 4 8.26 -5.06 13.88
C ASP A 4 9.16 -4.40 12.81
N PRO A 5 9.39 -5.09 11.68
CA PRO A 5 10.14 -4.48 10.59
C PRO A 5 9.49 -3.19 10.12
N THR A 6 10.32 -2.20 9.82
CA THR A 6 9.85 -0.95 9.23
C THR A 6 10.05 -1.03 7.72
N TYR A 7 9.00 -0.77 6.97
CA TYR A 7 9.04 -0.74 5.51
C TYR A 7 8.91 0.70 5.03
N ALA A 8 9.60 1.02 3.95
CA ALA A 8 9.53 2.34 3.34
C ALA A 8 9.02 2.19 1.90
N LEU A 9 8.08 3.05 1.54
CA LEU A 9 7.54 3.13 0.18
C LEU A 9 7.92 4.49 -0.39
N ASP A 10 8.48 4.49 -1.61
CA ASP A 10 8.85 5.71 -2.33
C ASP A 10 7.85 5.95 -3.46
N LEU A 11 6.98 6.95 -3.29
CA LEU A 11 5.95 7.27 -4.27
C LEU A 11 6.50 7.87 -5.57
N ASN A 12 7.79 8.21 -5.60
CA ASN A 12 8.44 8.69 -6.82
C ASN A 12 8.94 7.58 -7.74
N ARG A 13 8.89 6.35 -7.29
CA ARG A 13 9.22 5.21 -8.16
C ARG A 13 8.12 4.99 -9.18
N ASP A 14 8.46 4.36 -10.30
CA ASP A 14 7.45 3.98 -11.29
C ASP A 14 6.43 3.00 -10.69
N VAL A 15 5.24 2.93 -11.30
CA VAL A 15 4.14 2.14 -10.77
C VAL A 15 4.47 0.64 -10.69
N VAL A 16 5.27 0.13 -11.60
CA VAL A 16 5.68 -1.28 -11.59
C VAL A 16 6.56 -1.57 -10.39
N SER A 17 7.56 -0.72 -10.14
CA SER A 17 8.45 -0.85 -8.99
C SER A 17 7.71 -0.65 -7.68
N LEU A 18 6.80 0.32 -7.62
CA LEU A 18 5.99 0.55 -6.43
C LEU A 18 5.07 -0.65 -6.14
N THR A 19 4.49 -1.25 -7.18
CA THR A 19 3.70 -2.47 -7.02
C THR A 19 4.54 -3.58 -6.39
N ALA A 20 5.75 -3.80 -6.90
CA ALA A 20 6.66 -4.80 -6.35
C ALA A 20 6.99 -4.51 -4.88
N ASP A 21 7.24 -3.26 -4.55
CA ASP A 21 7.52 -2.86 -3.17
C ASP A 21 6.33 -3.14 -2.25
N LEU A 22 5.11 -2.86 -2.70
CA LEU A 22 3.90 -3.14 -1.94
C LEU A 22 3.70 -4.65 -1.74
N VAL A 23 3.95 -5.45 -2.78
CA VAL A 23 3.84 -6.91 -2.69
C VAL A 23 4.80 -7.45 -1.63
N ASP A 24 6.01 -6.89 -1.54
CA ASP A 24 7.05 -7.37 -0.62
C ASP A 24 6.78 -7.01 0.84
N VAL A 25 5.79 -6.16 1.13
CA VAL A 25 5.36 -5.92 2.50
C VAL A 25 4.23 -6.90 2.83
N PRO A 26 4.46 -7.92 3.68
CA PRO A 26 3.42 -8.86 4.03
C PRO A 26 2.24 -8.17 4.71
N SER A 27 1.02 -8.50 4.27
CA SER A 27 -0.19 -7.88 4.81
C SER A 27 -1.38 -8.83 4.77
N GLU A 28 -1.20 -10.05 5.26
CA GLU A 28 -2.30 -11.00 5.40
C GLU A 28 -3.41 -10.38 6.25
N SER A 29 -4.67 -10.78 6.01
CA SER A 29 -5.82 -10.27 6.75
C SER A 29 -5.58 -10.35 8.26
N PHE A 30 -5.88 -9.27 8.96
CA PHE A 30 -5.63 -9.03 10.39
C PHE A 30 -4.16 -8.80 10.76
N GLN A 31 -3.25 -8.76 9.79
CA GLN A 31 -1.83 -8.47 9.99
C GLN A 31 -1.35 -7.35 9.06
N GLU A 32 -2.22 -6.39 8.79
CA GLU A 32 -1.97 -5.31 7.83
C GLU A 32 -1.18 -4.14 8.43
N ALA A 33 -0.96 -4.10 9.73
CA ALA A 33 -0.38 -2.94 10.39
C ALA A 33 0.95 -2.46 9.78
N PRO A 34 1.92 -3.33 9.46
CA PRO A 34 3.17 -2.88 8.86
C PRO A 34 2.97 -2.19 7.50
N LEU A 35 2.07 -2.71 6.67
CA LEU A 35 1.78 -2.08 5.38
C LEU A 35 1.01 -0.77 5.57
N ALA A 36 0.02 -0.74 6.45
CA ALA A 36 -0.72 0.47 6.76
C ALA A 36 0.20 1.57 7.30
N ASP A 37 1.17 1.21 8.14
CA ASP A 37 2.18 2.13 8.64
C ASP A 37 3.03 2.69 7.49
N ALA A 38 3.47 1.83 6.57
CA ALA A 38 4.28 2.24 5.43
C ALA A 38 3.51 3.18 4.49
N VAL A 39 2.24 2.87 4.24
CA VAL A 39 1.37 3.71 3.40
C VAL A 39 1.14 5.07 4.06
N GLN A 40 0.83 5.08 5.35
CA GLN A 40 0.65 6.33 6.10
C GLN A 40 1.92 7.18 6.03
N ALA A 41 3.08 6.59 6.26
CA ALA A 41 4.35 7.30 6.22
C ALA A 41 4.63 7.88 4.82
N ALA A 42 4.34 7.10 3.77
CA ALA A 42 4.57 7.55 2.40
C ALA A 42 3.68 8.73 2.01
N LEU A 43 2.47 8.81 2.54
CA LEU A 43 1.52 9.89 2.25
C LEU A 43 1.73 11.12 3.14
N THR A 44 2.34 10.94 4.30
CA THR A 44 2.60 12.03 5.25
C THR A 44 3.66 12.97 4.67
N GLY A 45 3.48 14.28 4.86
CA GLY A 45 4.41 15.28 4.32
C GLY A 45 3.95 15.87 2.99
N HIS A 46 2.89 15.37 2.39
CA HIS A 46 2.26 16.00 1.23
C HIS A 46 1.25 17.01 1.74
N GLU A 47 1.59 18.31 1.63
CA GLU A 47 0.81 19.40 2.24
C GLU A 47 -0.65 19.44 1.80
N HIS A 48 -0.94 18.99 0.59
CA HIS A 48 -2.29 18.98 0.04
C HIS A 48 -3.16 17.82 0.56
N LEU A 49 -2.58 16.92 1.35
CA LEU A 49 -3.29 15.77 1.88
C LEU A 49 -3.46 15.85 3.38
N ARG A 50 -4.68 15.59 3.84
CA ARG A 50 -4.96 15.34 5.25
C ARG A 50 -5.00 13.83 5.45
N ILE A 51 -4.14 13.32 6.33
CA ILE A 51 -4.02 11.89 6.57
C ILE A 51 -4.70 11.55 7.89
N THR A 52 -5.58 10.57 7.86
CA THR A 52 -6.25 10.03 9.04
C THR A 52 -5.99 8.53 9.12
N ARG A 53 -5.66 8.06 10.31
CA ARG A 53 -5.43 6.64 10.56
C ARG A 53 -6.50 6.13 11.52
N LEU A 54 -7.24 5.10 11.11
CA LEU A 54 -8.26 4.42 11.94
C LEU A 54 -7.97 2.92 11.90
N GLY A 55 -7.40 2.38 12.98
CA GLY A 55 -6.94 0.99 12.98
C GLY A 55 -5.91 0.79 11.87
N ASN A 56 -6.19 -0.11 10.93
CA ASN A 56 -5.33 -0.32 9.75
C ASN A 56 -5.90 0.34 8.48
N THR A 57 -6.86 1.22 8.63
CA THR A 57 -7.41 2.02 7.54
C THR A 57 -6.68 3.35 7.47
N VAL A 58 -6.16 3.68 6.30
CA VAL A 58 -5.50 4.96 6.04
C VAL A 58 -6.41 5.77 5.10
N ILE A 59 -6.73 6.98 5.51
CA ILE A 59 -7.57 7.90 4.74
C ILE A 59 -6.70 9.11 4.36
N ALA A 60 -6.60 9.38 3.07
CA ALA A 60 -5.93 10.58 2.57
C ALA A 60 -6.93 11.39 1.78
N GLN A 61 -7.11 12.64 2.13
CA GLN A 61 -8.11 13.49 1.48
C GLN A 61 -7.57 14.87 1.19
N THR A 62 -8.04 15.43 0.08
CA THR A 62 -7.78 16.83 -0.27
C THR A 62 -8.88 17.71 0.29
N ASP A 63 -8.56 19.00 0.46
CA ASP A 63 -9.53 20.02 0.87
C ASP A 63 -9.45 21.16 -0.14
N LEU A 64 -10.13 21.00 -1.26
CA LEU A 64 -10.07 21.93 -2.39
C LEU A 64 -11.29 22.86 -2.48
N GLY A 65 -12.21 22.78 -1.51
CA GLY A 65 -13.41 23.60 -1.51
C GLY A 65 -14.39 23.30 -2.65
N ARG A 66 -14.29 22.09 -3.23
CA ARG A 66 -15.17 21.68 -4.33
C ARG A 66 -16.51 21.21 -3.79
N ALA A 67 -17.57 21.43 -4.57
CA ALA A 67 -18.92 20.97 -4.22
C ALA A 67 -19.07 19.44 -4.27
N GLN A 68 -18.26 18.79 -5.09
CA GLN A 68 -18.30 17.34 -5.27
C GLN A 68 -16.97 16.72 -4.80
N ARG A 69 -17.07 15.48 -4.35
CA ARG A 69 -15.90 14.70 -3.90
C ARG A 69 -15.93 13.32 -4.57
N VAL A 70 -14.78 12.92 -5.08
CA VAL A 70 -14.58 11.56 -5.58
C VAL A 70 -13.86 10.78 -4.48
N VAL A 71 -14.35 9.59 -4.19
CA VAL A 71 -13.72 8.68 -3.23
C VAL A 71 -13.19 7.47 -3.99
N ILE A 72 -11.91 7.18 -3.80
CA ILE A 72 -11.28 5.99 -4.36
C ILE A 72 -11.00 5.06 -3.18
N GLY A 73 -11.54 3.86 -3.24
CA GLY A 73 -11.39 2.87 -2.17
C GLY A 73 -10.57 1.67 -2.64
N GLY A 74 -9.80 1.12 -1.72
CA GLY A 74 -9.04 -0.09 -1.94
C GLY A 74 -8.78 -0.80 -0.62
N HIS A 75 -8.12 -1.97 -0.70
CA HIS A 75 -7.74 -2.71 0.50
C HIS A 75 -6.26 -3.07 0.47
N LEU A 76 -5.68 -3.24 1.64
CA LEU A 76 -4.25 -3.55 1.80
C LEU A 76 -4.02 -5.02 2.12
N ASP A 77 -5.03 -5.72 2.64
CA ASP A 77 -4.88 -7.09 3.08
C ASP A 77 -4.85 -8.08 1.92
N THR A 78 -4.28 -9.23 2.20
CA THR A 78 -4.20 -10.35 1.27
C THR A 78 -4.68 -11.63 1.95
N VAL A 79 -4.94 -12.64 1.14
CA VAL A 79 -5.11 -14.02 1.63
C VAL A 79 -3.77 -14.54 2.16
N PRO A 80 -3.75 -15.67 2.90
CA PRO A 80 -2.49 -16.21 3.41
C PRO A 80 -1.50 -16.55 2.30
N ALA A 81 -0.22 -16.37 2.60
CA ALA A 81 0.87 -16.64 1.66
C ALA A 81 1.06 -18.15 1.43
N HIS A 82 1.46 -18.52 0.21
CA HIS A 82 1.78 -19.89 -0.22
C HIS A 82 3.04 -19.86 -1.07
N ASP A 83 4.19 -19.59 -0.45
CA ASP A 83 5.49 -19.52 -1.12
C ASP A 83 5.53 -18.51 -2.28
N ASN A 84 4.72 -17.46 -2.20
CA ASN A 84 4.58 -16.43 -3.22
C ASN A 84 5.02 -15.04 -2.74
N LEU A 85 5.95 -15.01 -1.80
CA LEU A 85 6.68 -13.83 -1.35
C LEU A 85 8.16 -14.17 -1.27
N PRO A 86 9.06 -13.24 -1.57
CA PRO A 86 8.80 -11.90 -2.13
C PRO A 86 8.33 -11.96 -3.58
N HIS A 87 8.11 -10.80 -4.20
CA HIS A 87 7.72 -10.74 -5.59
C HIS A 87 8.76 -11.36 -6.52
N ARG A 88 8.33 -11.75 -7.70
CA ARG A 88 9.21 -12.21 -8.77
C ARG A 88 8.79 -11.52 -10.06
N ARG A 89 9.76 -10.99 -10.78
CA ARG A 89 9.52 -10.43 -12.11
C ARG A 89 9.98 -11.42 -13.16
N ALA A 90 9.16 -11.59 -14.19
CA ALA A 90 9.51 -12.40 -15.36
C ALA A 90 8.82 -11.79 -16.57
N ASP A 91 9.61 -11.46 -17.60
CA ASP A 91 9.12 -10.76 -18.79
C ASP A 91 8.41 -9.46 -18.41
N ASP A 92 7.14 -9.32 -18.78
CA ASP A 92 6.33 -8.15 -18.52
C ASP A 92 5.36 -8.34 -17.31
N ARG A 93 5.67 -9.29 -16.42
CA ARG A 93 4.77 -9.67 -15.32
C ARG A 93 5.44 -9.58 -13.97
N ILE A 94 4.63 -9.26 -12.96
CA ILE A 94 5.00 -9.36 -11.55
C ILE A 94 4.18 -10.48 -10.94
N TYR A 95 4.88 -11.44 -10.33
CA TYR A 95 4.27 -12.54 -9.60
C TYR A 95 4.44 -12.30 -8.11
N GLY A 96 3.40 -12.45 -7.34
CA GLY A 96 3.48 -12.30 -5.90
C GLY A 96 2.11 -12.19 -5.26
N LEU A 97 2.07 -12.45 -3.97
CA LEU A 97 0.84 -12.40 -3.18
C LEU A 97 0.25 -10.99 -3.20
N GLY A 98 -0.99 -10.87 -3.64
CA GLY A 98 -1.69 -9.60 -3.67
C GLY A 98 -1.32 -8.68 -4.84
N ALA A 99 -0.45 -9.10 -5.76
CA ALA A 99 -0.06 -8.27 -6.90
C ALA A 99 -1.27 -7.84 -7.73
N CYS A 100 -2.20 -8.75 -7.95
CA CYS A 100 -3.42 -8.50 -8.72
C CYS A 100 -4.57 -8.00 -7.83
N ASP A 101 -4.66 -8.47 -6.59
CA ASP A 101 -5.74 -8.18 -5.65
C ASP A 101 -5.17 -7.71 -4.30
N MET A 102 -4.98 -6.40 -4.08
CA MET A 102 -5.14 -5.40 -5.15
C MET A 102 -3.99 -4.40 -5.13
N LYS A 103 -2.77 -4.87 -4.81
CA LYS A 103 -1.61 -3.98 -4.62
C LYS A 103 -1.23 -3.24 -5.91
N GLY A 104 -1.44 -3.86 -7.07
CA GLY A 104 -1.27 -3.15 -8.34
C GLY A 104 -2.21 -1.97 -8.48
N GLY A 105 -3.47 -2.15 -8.08
CA GLY A 105 -4.44 -1.06 -8.07
C GLY A 105 -4.13 0.00 -7.02
N VAL A 106 -3.59 -0.41 -5.86
CA VAL A 106 -3.18 0.54 -4.81
C VAL A 106 -2.01 1.40 -5.27
N ALA A 107 -1.09 0.83 -6.05
CA ALA A 107 0.10 1.56 -6.52
C ALA A 107 -0.23 2.67 -7.52
N VAL A 108 -1.32 2.55 -8.26
CA VAL A 108 -1.73 3.56 -9.24
C VAL A 108 -2.23 4.82 -8.55
#